data_acdd76a5f3ae6e814b2fd1d846db1a16
#
_entry.id   acdd76a5f3ae6e814b2fd1d846db1a16
#
_cell.length_a   1.000
_cell.length_b   1.000
_cell.length_c   1.000
_cell.angle_alpha   90.00
_cell.angle_beta   90.00
_cell.angle_gamma   90.00
#
_symmetry.space_group_name_H-M   'P 1'
#
loop_
_entity.id
_entity.type
_entity.pdbx_description
1 polymer ?
#
loop_
_entity_poly.entity_id
_entity_poly.type
_entity_poly.pdbx_seq_one_letter_code
_entity_poly.pdbx_strand_id
1 'polypeptide(L)'
;MASIDEGGGGGGHKKGPGVKKAKKLSTRVDMTPMVDLGFLLITFFIFTTTMSSTTTMQLFMPKDSKDEDQNKAKESGALTIMLGKNNVVYIYRGQLLPDASNLHTTTFKGVRDSILQMKKDVINAHVHDAGCTKIQEEARIGNSKVNPPILPDPNWKNACLDKDLVIVIKPDEEATYKNTIDILDEMAINAIKRYAMVDLFQVEKDLIKKIEGGN
;
A
#
# COMPACT_ATOMS: atom_id res chain seq x y z
N MET A 1 36.65 -23.25 -13.73
CA MET A 1 38.01 -23.18 -13.18
C MET A 1 38.86 -22.36 -14.11
N ALA A 2 39.17 -21.13 -13.74
CA ALA A 2 40.05 -20.25 -14.51
C ALA A 2 41.39 -20.19 -13.77
N SER A 3 42.41 -20.82 -14.34
CA SER A 3 43.80 -20.76 -13.84
C SER A 3 44.59 -19.81 -14.73
N ILE A 4 45.18 -18.78 -14.13
CA ILE A 4 46.11 -17.88 -14.81
C ILE A 4 47.52 -18.48 -14.64
N ASP A 5 48.12 -18.89 -15.77
CA ASP A 5 49.49 -19.42 -15.86
C ASP A 5 50.40 -18.27 -16.34
N GLU A 6 51.25 -17.76 -15.45
CA GLU A 6 52.32 -16.84 -15.85
C GLU A 6 53.54 -17.63 -16.34
N GLY A 7 53.68 -17.68 -17.66
CA GLY A 7 54.84 -18.25 -18.35
C GLY A 7 56.09 -17.39 -18.15
N GLY A 8 57.04 -17.87 -17.38
CA GLY A 8 58.36 -17.28 -17.25
C GLY A 8 59.30 -17.76 -18.32
N GLY A 9 59.71 -16.81 -19.21
CA GLY A 9 60.70 -17.04 -20.28
C GLY A 9 62.07 -17.43 -19.78
N GLY A 10 62.65 -18.44 -20.41
CA GLY A 10 63.99 -18.93 -20.16
C GLY A 10 65.06 -18.11 -20.84
N GLY A 11 66.03 -17.65 -20.09
CA GLY A 11 67.31 -17.16 -20.58
C GLY A 11 68.45 -18.04 -20.05
N GLY A 12 69.14 -18.74 -20.95
CA GLY A 12 70.26 -19.60 -20.58
C GLY A 12 71.49 -18.82 -20.21
N HIS A 13 72.13 -19.13 -19.11
CA HIS A 13 73.51 -18.80 -18.83
C HIS A 13 74.24 -19.96 -18.07
N LYS A 14 75.56 -20.06 -18.37
CA LYS A 14 76.54 -21.12 -18.12
C LYS A 14 76.65 -21.56 -16.67
N LYS A 15 77.02 -22.86 -16.51
CA LYS A 15 77.28 -23.56 -15.29
C LYS A 15 78.39 -22.93 -14.44
N GLY A 16 78.11 -22.65 -13.20
CA GLY A 16 79.03 -22.53 -12.07
C GLY A 16 78.60 -23.50 -10.93
N PRO A 17 79.55 -24.03 -10.12
CA PRO A 17 79.19 -25.09 -9.20
C PRO A 17 78.45 -24.62 -7.96
N GLY A 18 77.37 -25.33 -7.69
CA GLY A 18 76.96 -25.56 -6.33
C GLY A 18 75.96 -24.62 -5.64
N VAL A 19 75.01 -23.99 -6.33
CA VAL A 19 73.88 -23.41 -5.60
C VAL A 19 72.63 -24.22 -5.93
N LYS A 20 72.06 -24.95 -4.93
CA LYS A 20 70.76 -25.59 -5.05
C LYS A 20 69.71 -24.50 -5.29
N LYS A 21 69.24 -24.39 -6.53
CA LYS A 21 68.11 -23.51 -6.82
C LYS A 21 66.94 -23.95 -5.98
N ALA A 22 66.48 -23.08 -5.08
CA ALA A 22 65.26 -23.27 -4.37
C ALA A 22 64.14 -23.42 -5.42
N LYS A 23 63.35 -24.50 -5.36
CA LYS A 23 62.19 -24.73 -6.16
C LYS A 23 61.24 -23.54 -5.90
N LYS A 24 61.00 -22.69 -6.90
CA LYS A 24 59.94 -21.72 -6.85
C LYS A 24 58.63 -22.50 -6.69
N LEU A 25 58.07 -22.49 -5.51
CA LEU A 25 56.70 -22.93 -5.29
C LEU A 25 55.80 -21.99 -6.07
N SER A 26 55.24 -22.52 -7.14
CA SER A 26 54.12 -21.82 -7.82
C SER A 26 52.96 -21.74 -6.83
N THR A 27 52.78 -20.59 -6.24
CA THR A 27 51.59 -20.30 -5.43
C THR A 27 50.41 -20.14 -6.42
N ARG A 28 49.78 -21.27 -6.72
CA ARG A 28 48.43 -21.20 -7.37
C ARG A 28 47.47 -20.60 -6.38
N VAL A 29 47.10 -19.37 -6.58
CA VAL A 29 46.03 -18.73 -5.81
C VAL A 29 44.72 -19.31 -6.34
N ASP A 30 44.03 -20.07 -5.48
CA ASP A 30 42.71 -20.56 -5.80
C ASP A 30 41.75 -19.38 -5.73
N MET A 31 41.17 -19.00 -6.88
CA MET A 31 40.26 -17.88 -7.00
C MET A 31 38.82 -18.23 -6.59
N THR A 32 38.56 -19.50 -6.32
CA THR A 32 37.21 -19.98 -5.95
C THR A 32 36.66 -19.28 -4.71
N PRO A 33 37.43 -19.09 -3.60
CA PRO A 33 36.93 -18.38 -2.43
C PRO A 33 36.60 -16.90 -2.68
N MET A 34 37.36 -16.25 -3.58
CA MET A 34 37.12 -14.84 -3.93
C MET A 34 35.85 -14.67 -4.74
N VAL A 35 35.56 -15.57 -5.68
CA VAL A 35 34.33 -15.55 -6.47
C VAL A 35 33.13 -15.85 -5.59
N ASP A 36 33.19 -16.79 -4.67
CA ASP A 36 32.14 -17.14 -3.74
C ASP A 36 31.81 -15.98 -2.81
N LEU A 37 32.83 -15.31 -2.26
CA LEU A 37 32.64 -14.12 -1.43
C LEU A 37 31.98 -12.97 -2.23
N GLY A 38 32.38 -12.75 -3.48
CA GLY A 38 31.75 -11.79 -4.37
C GLY A 38 30.29 -12.14 -4.68
N PHE A 39 29.99 -13.41 -4.92
CA PHE A 39 28.63 -13.89 -5.16
C PHE A 39 27.74 -13.72 -3.91
N LEU A 40 28.22 -14.09 -2.73
CA LEU A 40 27.49 -13.87 -1.47
C LEU A 40 27.22 -12.38 -1.21
N LEU A 41 28.19 -11.52 -1.50
CA LEU A 41 28.01 -10.08 -1.35
C LEU A 41 26.93 -9.55 -2.29
N ILE A 42 26.95 -9.94 -3.56
CA ILE A 42 25.96 -9.51 -4.56
C ILE A 42 24.57 -10.03 -4.19
N THR A 43 24.44 -11.30 -3.83
CA THR A 43 23.14 -11.87 -3.43
C THR A 43 22.59 -11.22 -2.16
N PHE A 44 23.45 -10.90 -1.19
CA PHE A 44 23.06 -10.16 0.00
C PHE A 44 22.54 -8.76 -0.34
N PHE A 45 23.23 -8.01 -1.19
CA PHE A 45 22.76 -6.68 -1.60
C PHE A 45 21.46 -6.74 -2.40
N ILE A 46 21.32 -7.68 -3.34
CA ILE A 46 20.07 -7.85 -4.08
C ILE A 46 18.92 -8.16 -3.12
N PHE A 47 19.14 -9.08 -2.17
CA PHE A 47 18.12 -9.45 -1.18
C PHE A 47 17.74 -8.27 -0.27
N THR A 48 18.71 -7.52 0.24
CA THR A 48 18.45 -6.37 1.11
C THR A 48 17.76 -5.22 0.35
N THR A 49 18.10 -4.96 -0.91
CA THR A 49 17.43 -3.92 -1.71
C THR A 49 15.99 -4.28 -2.05
N THR A 50 15.69 -5.55 -2.30
CA THR A 50 14.31 -5.99 -2.57
C THR A 50 13.42 -5.93 -1.32
N MET A 51 13.98 -6.11 -0.12
CA MET A 51 13.24 -5.98 1.14
C MET A 51 13.00 -4.52 1.57
N SER A 52 13.74 -3.56 1.01
CA SER A 52 13.64 -2.14 1.36
C SER A 52 12.59 -1.37 0.55
N SER A 53 11.80 -2.03 -0.31
CA SER A 53 10.69 -1.39 -0.99
C SER A 53 9.60 -1.07 0.03
N THR A 54 9.55 0.19 0.46
CA THR A 54 8.45 0.71 1.26
C THR A 54 7.18 0.68 0.40
N THR A 55 6.21 -0.13 0.79
CA THR A 55 4.88 -0.09 0.18
C THR A 55 4.22 1.22 0.60
N THR A 56 4.27 2.22 -0.27
CA THR A 56 3.55 3.48 -0.05
C THR A 56 2.09 3.25 -0.36
N MET A 57 1.22 3.45 0.63
CA MET A 57 -0.22 3.47 0.40
C MET A 57 -0.60 4.72 -0.37
N GLN A 58 -1.37 4.55 -1.45
CA GLN A 58 -1.89 5.68 -2.22
C GLN A 58 -3.15 6.21 -1.56
N LEU A 59 -3.04 7.40 -1.01
CA LEU A 59 -4.18 8.11 -0.47
C LEU A 59 -4.85 8.92 -1.59
N PHE A 60 -6.03 8.51 -2.02
CA PHE A 60 -6.82 9.27 -2.99
C PHE A 60 -7.64 10.33 -2.24
N MET A 61 -7.16 11.57 -2.28
CA MET A 61 -7.97 12.69 -1.79
C MET A 61 -9.05 13.05 -2.82
N PRO A 62 -10.34 13.16 -2.41
CA PRO A 62 -11.37 13.68 -3.28
C PRO A 62 -11.03 15.11 -3.68
N LYS A 63 -11.20 15.44 -4.98
CA LYS A 63 -11.12 16.84 -5.42
C LYS A 63 -12.36 17.57 -4.92
N ASP A 64 -12.18 18.77 -4.37
CA ASP A 64 -13.27 19.69 -4.05
C ASP A 64 -14.04 20.02 -5.33
N SER A 65 -15.22 19.43 -5.48
CA SER A 65 -16.13 19.75 -6.56
C SER A 65 -17.20 20.73 -6.05
N LYS A 66 -17.36 21.84 -6.77
CA LYS A 66 -18.29 22.92 -6.41
C LYS A 66 -19.77 22.64 -6.73
N ASP A 67 -20.12 21.45 -7.18
CA ASP A 67 -21.46 21.11 -7.62
C ASP A 67 -22.30 20.51 -6.48
N GLU A 68 -23.22 21.30 -5.93
CA GLU A 68 -24.08 20.93 -4.79
C GLU A 68 -25.00 19.73 -5.09
N ASP A 69 -25.45 19.55 -6.33
CA ASP A 69 -26.34 18.44 -6.70
C ASP A 69 -25.63 17.08 -6.81
N GLN A 70 -24.35 17.09 -7.12
CA GLN A 70 -23.54 15.86 -7.09
C GLN A 70 -23.22 15.40 -5.66
N ASN A 71 -23.25 16.31 -4.69
CA ASN A 71 -22.97 15.99 -3.29
C ASN A 71 -24.08 15.15 -2.66
N LYS A 72 -25.36 15.42 -2.95
CA LYS A 72 -26.49 14.67 -2.36
C LYS A 72 -26.54 13.21 -2.79
N ALA A 73 -26.27 12.92 -4.06
CA ALA A 73 -26.21 11.54 -4.55
C ALA A 73 -25.00 10.76 -4.00
N LYS A 74 -23.92 11.48 -3.64
CA LYS A 74 -22.72 10.89 -3.02
C LYS A 74 -22.89 10.66 -1.51
N GLU A 75 -23.76 11.38 -0.84
CA GLU A 75 -24.02 11.24 0.59
C GLU A 75 -24.59 9.86 0.95
N SER A 76 -25.50 9.32 0.14
CA SER A 76 -26.08 7.98 0.37
C SER A 76 -25.05 6.85 0.25
N GLY A 77 -23.99 7.06 -0.52
CA GLY A 77 -22.86 6.14 -0.68
C GLY A 77 -21.68 6.40 0.24
N ALA A 78 -21.79 7.40 1.13
CA ALA A 78 -20.71 7.76 2.05
C ALA A 78 -20.79 6.98 3.37
N LEU A 79 -19.66 6.37 3.76
CA LEU A 79 -19.47 5.77 5.09
C LEU A 79 -18.35 6.50 5.79
N THR A 80 -18.63 7.12 6.94
CA THR A 80 -17.60 7.74 7.76
C THR A 80 -17.20 6.82 8.91
N ILE A 81 -15.91 6.65 9.08
CA ILE A 81 -15.28 5.83 10.13
C ILE A 81 -14.42 6.76 10.97
N MET A 82 -14.81 6.97 12.23
CA MET A 82 -14.04 7.77 13.18
C MET A 82 -13.33 6.84 14.15
N LEU A 83 -12.05 7.07 14.37
CA LEU A 83 -11.20 6.28 15.26
C LEU A 83 -11.07 7.00 16.58
N GLY A 84 -11.64 6.42 17.63
CA GLY A 84 -11.57 6.97 18.96
C GLY A 84 -10.49 6.32 19.84
N LYS A 85 -10.52 6.66 21.11
CA LYS A 85 -9.67 6.11 22.17
C LYS A 85 -9.96 4.62 22.42
N ASN A 86 -9.01 3.90 22.99
CA ASN A 86 -9.16 2.49 23.42
C ASN A 86 -9.64 1.52 22.34
N ASN A 87 -9.25 1.74 21.08
CA ASN A 87 -9.65 0.93 19.93
C ASN A 87 -11.17 0.93 19.65
N VAL A 88 -11.88 1.95 20.10
CA VAL A 88 -13.28 2.15 19.77
C VAL A 88 -13.38 2.79 18.38
N VAL A 89 -14.31 2.31 17.58
CA VAL A 89 -14.59 2.84 16.26
C VAL A 89 -16.03 3.29 16.19
N TYR A 90 -16.24 4.50 15.71
CA TYR A 90 -17.57 5.06 15.47
C TYR A 90 -17.82 5.14 13.98
N ILE A 91 -18.99 4.70 13.55
CA ILE A 91 -19.38 4.69 12.15
C ILE A 91 -20.74 5.34 11.95
N TYR A 92 -20.87 6.09 10.86
CA TYR A 92 -22.16 6.59 10.41
C TYR A 92 -22.23 6.62 8.88
N ARG A 93 -23.46 6.57 8.34
CA ARG A 93 -23.73 6.64 6.90
C ARG A 93 -24.25 8.02 6.54
N GLY A 94 -23.77 8.55 5.41
CA GLY A 94 -24.19 9.88 4.93
C GLY A 94 -23.72 11.01 5.84
N GLN A 95 -24.65 11.89 6.20
CA GLN A 95 -24.39 13.00 7.12
C GLN A 95 -24.64 12.59 8.57
N LEU A 96 -23.80 13.09 9.47
CA LEU A 96 -24.01 12.92 10.90
C LEU A 96 -25.25 13.72 11.34
N LEU A 97 -26.21 13.06 11.94
CA LEU A 97 -27.39 13.72 12.49
C LEU A 97 -27.04 14.46 13.79
N PRO A 98 -27.67 15.62 14.06
CA PRO A 98 -27.39 16.43 15.25
C PRO A 98 -27.66 15.69 16.57
N ASP A 99 -28.57 14.73 16.56
CA ASP A 99 -28.91 13.86 17.69
C ASP A 99 -28.03 12.61 17.80
N ALA A 100 -27.06 12.45 16.85
CA ALA A 100 -26.18 11.30 16.76
C ALA A 100 -26.94 9.95 16.65
N SER A 101 -28.19 9.93 16.25
CA SER A 101 -28.99 8.69 16.17
C SER A 101 -28.49 7.69 15.13
N ASN A 102 -27.76 8.17 14.11
CA ASN A 102 -27.13 7.33 13.08
C ASN A 102 -25.67 6.95 13.41
N LEU A 103 -25.16 7.35 14.57
CA LEU A 103 -23.81 7.01 15.00
C LEU A 103 -23.81 5.66 15.72
N HIS A 104 -23.06 4.72 15.17
CA HIS A 104 -22.93 3.38 15.72
C HIS A 104 -21.51 3.15 16.23
N THR A 105 -21.40 2.62 17.44
CA THR A 105 -20.12 2.20 18.01
C THR A 105 -19.83 0.76 17.60
N THR A 106 -18.63 0.50 17.13
CA THR A 106 -18.19 -0.83 16.70
C THR A 106 -16.73 -1.07 17.10
N THR A 107 -16.25 -2.27 16.83
CA THR A 107 -14.86 -2.66 16.99
C THR A 107 -14.20 -2.82 15.61
N PHE A 108 -12.87 -2.89 15.56
CA PHE A 108 -12.14 -3.14 14.32
C PHE A 108 -12.61 -4.39 13.55
N LYS A 109 -13.07 -5.42 14.25
CA LYS A 109 -13.66 -6.61 13.61
C LYS A 109 -15.01 -6.33 12.95
N GLY A 110 -15.85 -5.50 13.58
CA GLY A 110 -17.18 -5.16 13.05
C GLY A 110 -17.15 -4.12 11.92
N VAL A 111 -16.06 -3.37 11.80
CA VAL A 111 -15.91 -2.40 10.70
C VAL A 111 -15.93 -3.08 9.33
N ARG A 112 -15.25 -4.23 9.20
CA ARG A 112 -15.25 -4.99 7.94
C ARG A 112 -16.65 -5.35 7.48
N ASP A 113 -17.49 -5.85 8.38
CA ASP A 113 -18.88 -6.22 8.06
C ASP A 113 -19.67 -5.00 7.61
N SER A 114 -19.47 -3.86 8.28
CA SER A 114 -20.12 -2.59 7.92
C SER A 114 -19.69 -2.09 6.54
N ILE A 115 -18.40 -2.19 6.21
CA ILE A 115 -17.86 -1.82 4.90
C ILE A 115 -18.43 -2.73 3.81
N LEU A 116 -18.43 -4.05 4.03
CA LEU A 116 -18.95 -5.02 3.08
C LEU A 116 -20.46 -4.85 2.86
N GLN A 117 -21.22 -4.56 3.91
CA GLN A 117 -22.65 -4.30 3.79
C GLN A 117 -22.90 -3.01 3.01
N MET A 118 -22.18 -1.94 3.33
CA MET A 118 -22.30 -0.68 2.59
C MET A 118 -21.96 -0.86 1.11
N LYS A 119 -20.89 -1.60 0.81
CA LYS A 119 -20.52 -1.93 -0.57
C LYS A 119 -21.61 -2.69 -1.30
N LYS A 120 -22.25 -3.67 -0.67
CA LYS A 120 -23.38 -4.40 -1.24
C LYS A 120 -24.58 -3.48 -1.47
N ASP A 121 -24.91 -2.63 -0.52
CA ASP A 121 -26.03 -1.69 -0.61
C ASP A 121 -25.84 -0.73 -1.78
N VAL A 122 -24.62 -0.17 -1.94
CA VAL A 122 -24.28 0.73 -3.05
C VAL A 122 -24.33 -0.01 -4.40
N ILE A 123 -23.81 -1.23 -4.48
CA ILE A 123 -23.86 -2.03 -5.71
C ILE A 123 -25.32 -2.35 -6.09
N ASN A 124 -26.17 -2.69 -5.12
CA ASN A 124 -27.58 -3.02 -5.37
C ASN A 124 -28.39 -1.79 -5.78
N ALA A 125 -28.05 -0.61 -5.26
CA ALA A 125 -28.69 0.66 -5.60
C ALA A 125 -28.10 1.33 -6.87
N HIS A 126 -27.06 0.70 -7.46
CA HIS A 126 -26.35 1.29 -8.57
C HIS A 126 -27.19 1.44 -9.82
N VAL A 127 -27.16 2.63 -10.42
CA VAL A 127 -27.79 2.92 -11.72
C VAL A 127 -26.70 3.23 -12.75
N HIS A 128 -26.77 2.56 -13.91
CA HIS A 128 -25.85 2.81 -15.00
C HIS A 128 -26.13 4.18 -15.64
N ASP A 129 -25.12 5.01 -15.70
CA ASP A 129 -25.17 6.33 -16.33
C ASP A 129 -23.98 6.55 -17.31
N ALA A 130 -23.93 7.72 -17.92
CA ALA A 130 -22.84 8.09 -18.82
C ALA A 130 -21.46 8.12 -18.15
N GLY A 131 -21.38 8.28 -16.84
CA GLY A 131 -20.15 8.18 -16.06
C GLY A 131 -19.62 6.75 -15.97
N CYS A 132 -20.54 5.77 -15.90
CA CYS A 132 -20.21 4.35 -15.89
C CYS A 132 -19.46 3.90 -17.13
N THR A 133 -19.92 4.33 -18.31
CA THR A 133 -19.27 3.94 -19.58
C THR A 133 -17.84 4.44 -19.66
N LYS A 134 -17.55 5.63 -19.15
CA LYS A 134 -16.18 6.16 -19.07
C LYS A 134 -15.30 5.35 -18.13
N ILE A 135 -15.81 5.06 -16.93
CA ILE A 135 -15.05 4.25 -15.93
C ILE A 135 -14.79 2.85 -16.46
N GLN A 136 -15.76 2.23 -17.12
CA GLN A 136 -15.59 0.90 -17.72
C GLN A 136 -14.57 0.92 -18.87
N GLU A 137 -14.58 1.94 -19.71
CA GLU A 137 -13.62 2.08 -20.81
C GLU A 137 -12.19 2.33 -20.27
N GLU A 138 -12.04 3.19 -19.26
CA GLU A 138 -10.76 3.40 -18.57
C GLU A 138 -10.24 2.11 -17.93
N ALA A 139 -11.11 1.35 -17.28
CA ALA A 139 -10.76 0.08 -16.68
C ALA A 139 -10.39 -0.99 -17.74
N ARG A 140 -11.03 -0.96 -18.90
CA ARG A 140 -10.77 -1.89 -20.01
C ARG A 140 -9.42 -1.64 -20.67
N ILE A 141 -9.07 -0.37 -20.88
CA ILE A 141 -7.84 0.03 -21.60
C ILE A 141 -6.65 0.14 -20.64
N GLY A 142 -6.92 0.50 -19.38
CA GLY A 142 -5.91 0.93 -18.42
C GLY A 142 -5.46 2.37 -18.70
N ASN A 143 -4.62 2.91 -17.85
CA ASN A 143 -4.06 4.25 -18.00
C ASN A 143 -2.56 4.26 -17.64
N SER A 144 -1.74 4.29 -18.65
CA SER A 144 -0.27 4.34 -18.49
C SER A 144 0.28 5.74 -18.17
N LYS A 145 -0.55 6.78 -18.31
CA LYS A 145 -0.16 8.19 -18.06
C LYS A 145 -0.21 8.59 -16.58
N VAL A 146 -0.80 7.74 -15.74
CA VAL A 146 -0.90 7.96 -14.30
C VAL A 146 0.25 7.25 -13.59
N ASN A 147 0.76 7.80 -12.52
CA ASN A 147 1.80 7.15 -11.73
C ASN A 147 1.22 6.78 -10.34
N PRO A 148 1.18 5.48 -10.00
CA PRO A 148 1.54 4.32 -10.84
C PRO A 148 0.54 4.08 -11.98
N PRO A 149 0.97 3.43 -13.07
CA PRO A 149 0.10 3.14 -14.21
C PRO A 149 -1.03 2.19 -13.81
N ILE A 150 -2.24 2.50 -14.26
CA ILE A 150 -3.41 1.64 -14.07
C ILE A 150 -3.40 0.58 -15.17
N LEU A 151 -3.28 -0.69 -14.75
CA LEU A 151 -3.33 -1.82 -15.68
C LEU A 151 -4.79 -2.11 -16.07
N PRO A 152 -5.02 -2.71 -17.28
CA PRO A 152 -6.34 -3.18 -17.67
C PRO A 152 -6.92 -4.15 -16.65
N ASP A 153 -8.16 -3.92 -16.24
CA ASP A 153 -8.87 -4.78 -15.27
C ASP A 153 -9.65 -5.88 -16.03
N PRO A 154 -9.39 -7.16 -15.78
CA PRO A 154 -10.19 -8.25 -16.35
C PRO A 154 -11.69 -8.14 -16.08
N ASN A 155 -12.03 -7.53 -14.93
CA ASN A 155 -13.42 -7.32 -14.49
C ASN A 155 -13.97 -5.93 -14.82
N TRP A 156 -13.46 -5.27 -15.85
CA TRP A 156 -13.81 -3.91 -16.24
C TRP A 156 -15.31 -3.62 -16.32
N LYS A 157 -16.14 -4.62 -16.64
CA LYS A 157 -17.61 -4.49 -16.69
C LYS A 157 -18.22 -4.10 -15.34
N ASN A 158 -17.57 -4.50 -14.24
CA ASN A 158 -17.99 -4.23 -12.88
C ASN A 158 -17.32 -2.99 -12.28
N ALA A 159 -16.42 -2.33 -13.03
CA ALA A 159 -15.59 -1.25 -12.52
C ALA A 159 -16.37 -0.02 -12.04
N CYS A 160 -17.60 0.16 -12.50
CA CYS A 160 -18.42 1.30 -12.11
C CYS A 160 -19.44 1.00 -11.01
N LEU A 161 -19.66 -0.26 -10.63
CA LEU A 161 -20.70 -0.64 -9.67
C LEU A 161 -20.51 -0.01 -8.30
N ASP A 162 -19.27 0.22 -7.90
CA ASP A 162 -18.90 0.83 -6.63
C ASP A 162 -18.50 2.31 -6.76
N LYS A 163 -18.87 2.96 -7.87
CA LYS A 163 -18.47 4.35 -8.16
C LYS A 163 -18.93 5.36 -7.12
N ASP A 164 -20.07 5.10 -6.48
CA ASP A 164 -20.67 6.02 -5.51
C ASP A 164 -20.27 5.70 -4.07
N LEU A 165 -19.52 4.59 -3.86
CA LEU A 165 -18.98 4.26 -2.55
C LEU A 165 -17.78 5.15 -2.23
N VAL A 166 -17.86 5.89 -1.14
CA VAL A 166 -16.78 6.71 -0.59
C VAL A 166 -16.66 6.42 0.89
N ILE A 167 -15.45 6.13 1.35
CA ILE A 167 -15.17 5.94 2.77
C ILE A 167 -14.34 7.11 3.27
N VAL A 168 -14.81 7.77 4.34
CA VAL A 168 -14.09 8.85 5.00
C VAL A 168 -13.55 8.34 6.33
N ILE A 169 -12.25 8.41 6.51
CA ILE A 169 -11.56 7.97 7.73
C ILE A 169 -11.17 9.21 8.51
N LYS A 170 -11.59 9.29 9.75
CA LYS A 170 -11.33 10.43 10.64
C LYS A 170 -10.68 9.94 11.93
N PRO A 171 -9.33 9.94 12.00
CA PRO A 171 -8.65 9.61 13.24
C PRO A 171 -8.78 10.74 14.26
N ASP A 172 -9.07 10.39 15.52
CA ASP A 172 -8.97 11.32 16.64
C ASP A 172 -7.52 11.46 17.09
N GLU A 173 -7.22 12.54 17.81
CA GLU A 173 -5.88 12.80 18.37
C GLU A 173 -5.44 11.71 19.36
N GLU A 174 -6.41 11.05 20.02
CA GLU A 174 -6.19 9.95 20.95
C GLU A 174 -6.17 8.56 20.27
N ALA A 175 -6.43 8.49 18.97
CA ALA A 175 -6.35 7.24 18.19
C ALA A 175 -4.90 6.80 18.01
N THR A 176 -4.64 5.51 18.13
CA THR A 176 -3.29 5.00 17.89
C THR A 176 -2.99 4.92 16.40
N TYR A 177 -1.71 5.16 16.03
CA TYR A 177 -1.25 5.00 14.65
C TYR A 177 -1.56 3.59 14.09
N LYS A 178 -1.46 2.57 14.95
CA LYS A 178 -1.83 1.20 14.59
C LYS A 178 -3.26 1.11 14.08
N ASN A 179 -4.21 1.77 14.77
CA ASN A 179 -5.62 1.76 14.39
C ASN A 179 -5.85 2.37 13.01
N THR A 180 -5.12 3.44 12.69
CA THR A 180 -5.17 4.06 11.37
C THR A 180 -4.66 3.11 10.28
N ILE A 181 -3.54 2.44 10.53
CA ILE A 181 -3.01 1.46 9.58
C ILE A 181 -3.96 0.27 9.41
N ASP A 182 -4.52 -0.27 10.50
CA ASP A 182 -5.46 -1.39 10.45
C ASP A 182 -6.70 -1.05 9.57
N ILE A 183 -7.21 0.20 9.65
CA ILE A 183 -8.33 0.63 8.77
C ILE A 183 -7.88 0.82 7.32
N LEU A 184 -6.68 1.34 7.08
CA LEU A 184 -6.15 1.45 5.71
C LEU A 184 -5.94 0.07 5.08
N ASP A 185 -5.48 -0.91 5.85
CA ASP A 185 -5.39 -2.30 5.41
C ASP A 185 -6.77 -2.88 5.08
N GLU A 186 -7.81 -2.54 5.86
CA GLU A 186 -9.20 -2.93 5.53
C GLU A 186 -9.67 -2.33 4.20
N MET A 187 -9.25 -1.10 3.85
CA MET A 187 -9.58 -0.53 2.54
C MET A 187 -8.93 -1.35 1.41
N ALA A 188 -7.68 -1.74 1.58
CA ALA A 188 -6.95 -2.55 0.60
C ALA A 188 -7.55 -3.97 0.49
N ILE A 189 -7.83 -4.64 1.61
CA ILE A 189 -8.40 -6.00 1.67
C ILE A 189 -9.77 -6.06 0.98
N ASN A 190 -10.62 -5.07 1.23
CA ASN A 190 -11.97 -4.99 0.67
C ASN A 190 -12.02 -4.35 -0.73
N ALA A 191 -10.85 -4.05 -1.32
CA ALA A 191 -10.71 -3.39 -2.62
C ALA A 191 -11.56 -2.12 -2.73
N ILE A 192 -11.47 -1.25 -1.72
CA ILE A 192 -12.15 0.04 -1.69
C ILE A 192 -11.32 1.04 -2.51
N LYS A 193 -11.88 1.53 -3.61
CA LYS A 193 -11.16 2.39 -4.56
C LYS A 193 -11.13 3.86 -4.14
N ARG A 194 -12.14 4.31 -3.36
CA ARG A 194 -12.30 5.71 -2.98
C ARG A 194 -12.42 5.84 -1.48
N TYR A 195 -11.37 6.32 -0.87
CA TYR A 195 -11.36 6.69 0.54
C TYR A 195 -10.51 7.95 0.73
N ALA A 196 -10.84 8.69 1.76
CA ALA A 196 -10.10 9.88 2.16
C ALA A 196 -9.85 9.86 3.66
N MET A 197 -8.72 10.42 4.06
CA MET A 197 -8.43 10.69 5.46
C MET A 197 -8.59 12.18 5.71
N VAL A 198 -9.41 12.54 6.69
CA VAL A 198 -9.76 13.93 7.02
C VAL A 198 -9.76 14.07 8.54
N ASP A 199 -9.39 15.23 9.04
CA ASP A 199 -9.45 15.51 10.47
C ASP A 199 -10.89 15.57 10.98
N LEU A 200 -11.08 15.23 12.26
CA LEU A 200 -12.36 15.38 12.94
C LEU A 200 -12.77 16.85 13.05
N PHE A 201 -14.01 17.11 12.72
CA PHE A 201 -14.61 18.42 13.00
C PHE A 201 -14.87 18.59 14.50
N GLN A 202 -14.92 19.85 14.97
CA GLN A 202 -15.13 20.14 16.40
C GLN A 202 -16.45 19.52 16.93
N VAL A 203 -17.50 19.55 16.15
CA VAL A 203 -18.80 18.95 16.49
C VAL A 203 -18.70 17.43 16.72
N GLU A 204 -17.91 16.74 15.87
CA GLU A 204 -17.68 15.29 16.00
C GLU A 204 -16.84 14.96 17.24
N LYS A 205 -15.81 15.77 17.53
CA LYS A 205 -15.01 15.65 18.75
C LYS A 205 -15.86 15.81 20.02
N ASP A 206 -16.75 16.79 20.02
CA ASP A 206 -17.63 17.04 21.16
C ASP A 206 -18.65 15.91 21.37
N LEU A 207 -19.14 15.31 20.28
CA LEU A 207 -20.03 14.15 20.34
C LEU A 207 -19.31 12.90 20.85
N ILE A 208 -18.10 12.63 20.39
CA ILE A 208 -17.27 11.50 20.88
C ILE A 208 -17.02 11.66 22.38
N LYS A 209 -16.57 12.84 22.81
CA LYS A 209 -16.36 13.15 24.25
C LYS A 209 -17.61 12.97 25.09
N LYS A 210 -18.79 13.36 24.58
CA LYS A 210 -20.06 13.19 25.26
C LYS A 210 -20.44 11.71 25.41
N ILE A 211 -20.16 10.90 24.40
CA ILE A 211 -20.42 9.45 24.44
C ILE A 211 -19.43 8.76 25.39
N GLU A 212 -18.17 9.12 25.33
CA GLU A 212 -17.12 8.55 26.19
C GLU A 212 -17.23 9.01 27.65
N GLY A 213 -17.65 10.24 27.88
CA GLY A 213 -17.82 10.82 29.22
C GLY A 213 -19.18 10.57 29.91
N GLY A 214 -20.11 9.93 29.20
CA GLY A 214 -21.45 9.63 29.67
C GLY A 214 -21.62 8.29 30.40
N ASN A 215 -20.50 7.66 30.80
CA ASN A 215 -20.47 6.48 31.68
C ASN A 215 -19.97 6.85 33.05
#